data_75674b8e4f6b7c8b019ffc37a26e4ebf
#
_entry.id   75674b8e4f6b7c8b019ffc37a26e4ebf
#
_cell.length_a   1.000
_cell.length_b   1.000
_cell.length_c   1.000
_cell.angle_alpha   90.00
_cell.angle_beta   90.00
_cell.angle_gamma   90.00
#
_symmetry.space_group_name_H-M   'P 1'
#
loop_
_entity.id
_entity.type
_entity.pdbx_description
1 polymer ?
#
loop_
_entity_poly.entity_id
_entity_poly.type
_entity_poly.pdbx_seq_one_letter_code
_entity_poly.pdbx_strand_id
1 'polypeptide(L)'
;HLTTRRQRQMCIRDRISATADPDATLTTLATVSESLGGKGMLWELLSESPGALDLTIRFCSSAPFLADLLVKNPGMIDELQDSLLGDGMATRDELKSELWELCGRHSVDVLPSLIAFKVSKQLRIGINDLLDQQSPHVIAAALSDIAEALLQFVVSSQKPTLPQQVWDMRKGVESIEGMGFVVLAMGKFGGREMNYASDVDVVFLYDEVLANDCLGTCSDSEFGFFFGEIANKALQVFNRFTPQGRLYEVDSRLRPGGRNGPIVSSLGAFQRYFSADGPAAVWERQALVKARVVFGQEAAVQRVKAVVHDAVYGHSWRETDVKDIYLMRLRMEETAAKDNLKRGPGGVVDIEFLVQTLQLIYGKNNIELQTSNTLAGLESLAFAGIIGNEMAKSLRDAYDLLRKIEGRLRLLDVRLGHVFPTESQKRSQLADLLNRENGESLADEVFQTVTWVRSVFDKTFADLQLSLIHISEPTRPPE
;
A
#
# COMPACT_ATOMS: atom_id res chain seq x y z
N HIS A 1 -38.77 -31.51 10.33
CA HIS A 1 -38.27 -30.13 10.62
C HIS A 1 -37.43 -30.02 11.92
N LEU A 2 -37.74 -30.74 12.99
CA LEU A 2 -37.00 -30.70 14.26
C LEU A 2 -35.65 -31.43 14.22
N THR A 3 -35.55 -32.53 13.49
CA THR A 3 -34.33 -33.31 13.29
C THR A 3 -33.28 -32.55 12.47
N THR A 4 -33.68 -31.87 11.41
CA THR A 4 -32.79 -31.03 10.59
C THR A 4 -32.27 -29.83 11.37
N ARG A 5 -33.03 -29.21 12.25
CA ARG A 5 -32.58 -28.07 13.08
C ARG A 5 -31.56 -28.50 14.14
N ARG A 6 -31.71 -29.64 14.78
CA ARG A 6 -30.74 -30.22 15.74
C ARG A 6 -29.44 -30.65 15.06
N GLN A 7 -29.50 -31.27 13.89
CA GLN A 7 -28.32 -31.66 13.10
C GLN A 7 -27.54 -30.43 12.66
N ARG A 8 -28.20 -29.36 12.21
CA ARG A 8 -27.55 -28.09 11.83
C ARG A 8 -26.89 -27.40 13.01
N GLN A 9 -27.53 -27.37 14.18
CA GLN A 9 -26.92 -26.80 15.40
C GLN A 9 -25.69 -27.59 15.85
N MET A 10 -25.69 -28.94 15.73
CA MET A 10 -24.50 -29.76 15.95
C MET A 10 -23.38 -29.41 14.99
N CYS A 11 -23.65 -29.29 13.68
CA CYS A 11 -22.63 -28.93 12.70
C CYS A 11 -21.97 -27.56 12.95
N ILE A 12 -22.73 -26.57 13.38
CA ILE A 12 -22.19 -25.23 13.70
C ILE A 12 -21.32 -25.28 14.95
N ARG A 13 -21.81 -25.91 16.00
CA ARG A 13 -21.10 -26.10 17.27
C ARG A 13 -19.78 -26.85 17.07
N ASP A 14 -19.82 -27.93 16.29
CA ASP A 14 -18.63 -28.76 16.01
C ASP A 14 -17.57 -27.96 15.21
N ARG A 15 -18.00 -27.12 14.26
CA ARG A 15 -17.09 -26.26 13.49
C ARG A 15 -16.50 -25.15 14.33
N ILE A 16 -17.29 -24.50 15.18
CA ILE A 16 -16.78 -23.45 16.09
C ILE A 16 -15.79 -24.07 17.10
N SER A 17 -16.12 -25.26 17.67
CA SER A 17 -15.23 -25.93 18.61
C SER A 17 -13.92 -26.42 17.99
N ALA A 18 -13.85 -26.54 16.67
CA ALA A 18 -12.64 -26.88 15.92
C ALA A 18 -11.76 -25.64 15.60
N THR A 19 -12.22 -24.42 15.87
CA THR A 19 -11.41 -23.20 15.67
C THR A 19 -10.37 -23.05 16.79
N ALA A 20 -9.28 -22.33 16.50
CA ALA A 20 -8.20 -22.10 17.47
C ALA A 20 -8.64 -21.33 18.73
N ASP A 21 -9.70 -20.52 18.63
CA ASP A 21 -10.35 -19.81 19.74
C ASP A 21 -11.87 -19.84 19.57
N PRO A 22 -12.54 -20.89 20.10
CA PRO A 22 -13.99 -21.06 19.99
C PRO A 22 -14.80 -19.93 20.64
N ASP A 23 -14.33 -19.41 21.77
CA ASP A 23 -15.06 -18.39 22.54
C ASP A 23 -14.98 -17.02 21.80
N ALA A 24 -13.83 -16.64 21.30
CA ALA A 24 -13.67 -15.44 20.47
C ALA A 24 -14.47 -15.55 19.16
N THR A 25 -14.46 -16.72 18.53
CA THR A 25 -15.24 -16.99 17.31
C THR A 25 -16.74 -16.82 17.55
N LEU A 26 -17.25 -17.40 18.65
CA LEU A 26 -18.66 -17.29 19.03
C LEU A 26 -19.05 -15.83 19.32
N THR A 27 -18.19 -15.10 20.03
CA THR A 27 -18.40 -13.70 20.37
C THR A 27 -18.46 -12.84 19.10
N THR A 28 -17.53 -13.03 18.16
CA THR A 28 -17.50 -12.32 16.88
C THR A 28 -18.75 -12.64 16.05
N LEU A 29 -19.14 -13.92 15.97
CA LEU A 29 -20.34 -14.36 15.25
C LEU A 29 -21.62 -13.75 15.86
N ALA A 30 -21.70 -13.67 17.19
CA ALA A 30 -22.82 -13.02 17.87
C ALA A 30 -22.88 -11.52 17.54
N THR A 31 -21.75 -10.82 17.59
CA THR A 31 -21.66 -9.39 17.25
C THR A 31 -22.07 -9.12 15.81
N VAL A 32 -21.59 -9.92 14.85
CA VAL A 32 -22.01 -9.84 13.44
C VAL A 32 -23.51 -10.08 13.30
N SER A 33 -24.03 -11.12 13.97
CA SER A 33 -25.47 -11.44 13.94
C SER A 33 -26.35 -10.30 14.50
N GLU A 34 -25.92 -9.66 15.58
CA GLU A 34 -26.63 -8.52 16.16
C GLU A 34 -26.62 -7.30 15.26
N SER A 35 -25.49 -7.01 14.58
CA SER A 35 -25.39 -5.88 13.65
C SER A 35 -26.29 -6.02 12.42
N LEU A 36 -26.63 -7.25 12.02
CA LEU A 36 -27.52 -7.56 10.91
C LEU A 36 -29.03 -7.46 11.26
N GLY A 37 -29.38 -6.99 12.45
CA GLY A 37 -30.77 -6.87 12.88
C GLY A 37 -31.34 -8.12 13.51
N GLY A 38 -30.51 -9.09 13.85
CA GLY A 38 -30.86 -10.25 14.65
C GLY A 38 -30.56 -11.61 14.03
N LYS A 39 -30.70 -12.65 14.87
CA LYS A 39 -30.28 -14.02 14.54
C LYS A 39 -30.99 -14.62 13.32
N GLY A 40 -32.18 -14.12 12.94
CA GLY A 40 -33.00 -14.69 11.87
C GLY A 40 -32.33 -14.55 10.49
N MET A 41 -31.87 -13.36 10.12
CA MET A 41 -31.31 -13.05 8.81
C MET A 41 -29.99 -13.81 8.55
N LEU A 42 -29.07 -13.79 9.50
CA LEU A 42 -27.81 -14.53 9.39
C LEU A 42 -28.06 -16.04 9.27
N TRP A 43 -29.01 -16.59 10.05
CA TRP A 43 -29.33 -18.01 10.00
C TRP A 43 -30.02 -18.44 8.71
N GLU A 44 -30.84 -17.58 8.11
CA GLU A 44 -31.45 -17.83 6.81
C GLU A 44 -30.35 -17.92 5.73
N LEU A 45 -29.46 -16.93 5.68
CA LEU A 45 -28.31 -16.88 4.78
C LEU A 45 -27.40 -18.11 4.92
N LEU A 46 -27.05 -18.50 6.15
CA LEU A 46 -26.17 -19.65 6.42
C LEU A 46 -26.86 -21.00 6.22
N SER A 47 -28.21 -21.04 6.21
CA SER A 47 -28.96 -22.28 6.01
C SER A 47 -29.05 -22.73 4.58
N GLU A 48 -28.86 -21.83 3.63
CA GLU A 48 -29.00 -22.10 2.20
C GLU A 48 -27.73 -22.68 1.57
N SER A 49 -26.55 -22.38 2.17
CA SER A 49 -25.27 -22.83 1.62
C SER A 49 -24.30 -23.30 2.73
N PRO A 50 -23.88 -24.59 2.73
CA PRO A 50 -22.85 -25.09 3.63
C PRO A 50 -21.50 -24.35 3.48
N GLY A 51 -21.18 -23.89 2.25
CA GLY A 51 -19.98 -23.09 1.97
C GLY A 51 -20.03 -21.69 2.62
N ALA A 52 -21.21 -21.07 2.63
CA ALA A 52 -21.41 -19.79 3.32
C ALA A 52 -21.20 -19.91 4.83
N LEU A 53 -21.64 -21.00 5.43
CA LEU A 53 -21.41 -21.27 6.85
C LEU A 53 -19.93 -21.44 7.17
N ASP A 54 -19.21 -22.25 6.37
CA ASP A 54 -17.76 -22.46 6.55
C ASP A 54 -16.99 -21.15 6.41
N LEU A 55 -17.30 -20.38 5.37
CA LEU A 55 -16.70 -19.08 5.17
C LEU A 55 -16.97 -18.13 6.33
N THR A 56 -18.22 -18.08 6.82
CA THR A 56 -18.59 -17.18 7.93
C THR A 56 -17.86 -17.57 9.23
N ILE A 57 -17.74 -18.85 9.54
CA ILE A 57 -16.97 -19.30 10.71
C ILE A 57 -15.49 -18.96 10.54
N ARG A 58 -14.91 -19.25 9.39
CA ARG A 58 -13.51 -18.90 9.08
C ARG A 58 -13.27 -17.38 9.14
N PHE A 59 -14.20 -16.61 8.63
CA PHE A 59 -14.21 -15.15 8.70
C PHE A 59 -14.22 -14.64 10.15
N CYS A 60 -15.11 -15.16 10.99
CA CYS A 60 -15.23 -14.77 12.40
C CYS A 60 -14.04 -15.24 13.25
N SER A 61 -13.46 -16.42 12.96
CA SER A 61 -12.34 -16.98 13.73
C SER A 61 -10.99 -16.39 13.35
N SER A 62 -10.82 -16.03 12.08
CA SER A 62 -9.50 -15.80 11.50
C SER A 62 -9.29 -14.39 10.95
N ALA A 63 -10.36 -13.59 10.86
CA ALA A 63 -10.31 -12.23 10.31
C ALA A 63 -11.18 -11.23 11.11
N PRO A 64 -10.94 -11.05 12.42
CA PRO A 64 -11.67 -10.06 13.22
C PRO A 64 -11.69 -8.66 12.61
N PHE A 65 -10.65 -8.28 11.88
CA PHE A 65 -10.61 -7.01 11.13
C PHE A 65 -11.74 -6.91 10.09
N LEU A 66 -11.96 -7.96 9.31
CA LEU A 66 -13.04 -7.97 8.30
C LEU A 66 -14.41 -8.06 8.99
N ALA A 67 -14.51 -8.80 10.09
CA ALA A 67 -15.72 -8.86 10.88
C ALA A 67 -16.12 -7.48 11.46
N ASP A 68 -15.14 -6.70 11.93
CA ASP A 68 -15.36 -5.33 12.40
C ASP A 68 -15.83 -4.40 11.26
N LEU A 69 -15.29 -4.56 10.04
CA LEU A 69 -15.78 -3.84 8.87
C LEU A 69 -17.24 -4.15 8.57
N LEU A 70 -17.63 -5.43 8.64
CA LEU A 70 -19.01 -5.87 8.41
C LEU A 70 -19.96 -5.37 9.51
N VAL A 71 -19.54 -5.45 10.79
CA VAL A 71 -20.32 -4.94 11.92
C VAL A 71 -20.63 -3.45 11.78
N LYS A 72 -19.66 -2.67 11.32
CA LYS A 72 -19.83 -1.22 11.06
C LYS A 72 -20.61 -0.91 9.78
N ASN A 73 -20.72 -1.88 8.88
CA ASN A 73 -21.38 -1.73 7.56
C ASN A 73 -22.26 -2.97 7.27
N PRO A 74 -23.34 -3.21 8.04
CA PRO A 74 -24.09 -4.47 7.96
C PRO A 74 -24.75 -4.72 6.60
N GLY A 75 -25.00 -3.67 5.81
CA GLY A 75 -25.51 -3.83 4.43
C GLY A 75 -24.55 -4.50 3.46
N MET A 76 -23.29 -4.80 3.88
CA MET A 76 -22.29 -5.50 3.05
C MET A 76 -22.30 -7.02 3.23
N ILE A 77 -23.31 -7.60 3.88
CA ILE A 77 -23.40 -9.05 4.10
C ILE A 77 -23.49 -9.83 2.77
N ASP A 78 -24.12 -9.25 1.76
CA ASP A 78 -24.28 -9.87 0.43
C ASP A 78 -22.92 -10.11 -0.25
N GLU A 79 -21.90 -9.31 0.06
CA GLU A 79 -20.53 -9.52 -0.44
C GLU A 79 -19.92 -10.88 -0.04
N LEU A 80 -20.37 -11.46 1.09
CA LEU A 80 -19.96 -12.82 1.50
C LEU A 80 -20.51 -13.88 0.55
N GLN A 81 -21.74 -13.70 0.05
CA GLN A 81 -22.35 -14.63 -0.90
C GLN A 81 -21.76 -14.45 -2.29
N ASP A 82 -21.65 -13.21 -2.77
CA ASP A 82 -21.14 -12.89 -4.10
C ASP A 82 -19.69 -13.36 -4.26
N SER A 83 -18.88 -13.26 -3.17
CA SER A 83 -17.49 -13.72 -3.18
C SER A 83 -17.36 -15.24 -3.33
N LEU A 84 -18.36 -16.03 -2.90
CA LEU A 84 -18.38 -17.48 -3.10
C LEU A 84 -18.73 -17.88 -4.54
N LEU A 85 -19.38 -16.99 -5.30
CA LEU A 85 -19.78 -17.25 -6.70
C LEU A 85 -18.65 -17.03 -7.69
N GLY A 86 -17.49 -16.55 -7.26
CA GLY A 86 -16.26 -16.59 -8.05
C GLY A 86 -16.06 -15.44 -9.03
N ASP A 87 -16.72 -14.32 -8.85
CA ASP A 87 -16.35 -13.10 -9.60
C ASP A 87 -14.94 -12.64 -9.20
N GLY A 88 -14.05 -12.55 -10.18
CA GLY A 88 -12.65 -12.14 -10.00
C GLY A 88 -12.50 -10.78 -9.30
N MET A 89 -11.26 -10.38 -9.01
CA MET A 89 -10.98 -9.03 -8.51
C MET A 89 -11.28 -8.00 -9.60
N ALA A 90 -11.93 -6.89 -9.21
CA ALA A 90 -12.22 -5.79 -10.11
C ALA A 90 -10.94 -5.16 -10.64
N THR A 91 -10.91 -4.85 -11.92
CA THR A 91 -9.85 -4.10 -12.57
C THR A 91 -9.89 -2.62 -12.15
N ARG A 92 -8.81 -1.87 -12.42
CA ARG A 92 -8.77 -0.43 -12.15
C ARG A 92 -9.87 0.35 -12.85
N ASP A 93 -10.14 0.02 -14.10
CA ASP A 93 -11.14 0.72 -14.90
C ASP A 93 -12.56 0.43 -14.40
N GLU A 94 -12.82 -0.81 -13.97
CA GLU A 94 -14.09 -1.19 -13.32
C GLU A 94 -14.26 -0.46 -11.99
N LEU A 95 -13.24 -0.43 -11.12
CA LEU A 95 -13.27 0.30 -9.84
C LEU A 95 -13.55 1.78 -10.06
N LYS A 96 -12.89 2.40 -11.05
CA LYS A 96 -13.10 3.80 -11.41
C LYS A 96 -14.52 4.03 -11.89
N SER A 97 -14.99 3.24 -12.86
CA SER A 97 -16.33 3.39 -13.46
C SER A 97 -17.44 3.24 -12.41
N GLU A 98 -17.34 2.19 -11.58
CA GLU A 98 -18.31 1.93 -10.50
C GLU A 98 -18.34 3.06 -9.47
N LEU A 99 -17.17 3.56 -9.07
CA LEU A 99 -17.08 4.66 -8.11
C LEU A 99 -17.70 5.96 -8.65
N TRP A 100 -17.44 6.30 -9.92
CA TRP A 100 -18.03 7.47 -10.56
C TRP A 100 -19.54 7.32 -10.71
N GLU A 101 -20.03 6.13 -11.06
CA GLU A 101 -21.47 5.87 -11.15
C GLU A 101 -22.16 5.98 -9.78
N LEU A 102 -21.55 5.40 -8.74
CA LEU A 102 -22.07 5.43 -7.37
C LEU A 102 -22.16 6.86 -6.82
N CYS A 103 -21.13 7.67 -7.01
CA CYS A 103 -21.01 9.00 -6.43
C CYS A 103 -21.59 10.11 -7.30
N GLY A 104 -21.65 9.92 -8.63
CA GLY A 104 -22.17 10.91 -9.59
C GLY A 104 -23.66 11.21 -9.39
N ARG A 105 -24.39 10.35 -8.71
CA ARG A 105 -25.83 10.49 -8.41
C ARG A 105 -26.11 11.24 -7.08
N HIS A 106 -25.08 11.55 -6.28
CA HIS A 106 -25.25 12.15 -4.95
C HIS A 106 -24.69 13.58 -4.93
N SER A 107 -25.50 14.53 -4.48
CA SER A 107 -25.16 15.96 -4.55
C SER A 107 -24.68 16.62 -3.25
N VAL A 108 -24.74 15.96 -2.07
CA VAL A 108 -24.56 16.66 -0.78
C VAL A 108 -23.35 16.16 0.04
N ASP A 109 -23.22 14.88 0.34
CA ASP A 109 -22.06 14.33 1.05
C ASP A 109 -21.74 12.94 0.47
N VAL A 110 -20.65 12.83 -0.27
CA VAL A 110 -20.24 11.58 -0.93
C VAL A 110 -19.44 10.67 0.00
N LEU A 111 -18.99 11.14 1.16
CA LEU A 111 -18.08 10.39 2.03
C LEU A 111 -18.66 9.04 2.51
N PRO A 112 -19.94 8.93 2.91
CA PRO A 112 -20.53 7.63 3.25
C PRO A 112 -20.47 6.63 2.08
N SER A 113 -20.74 7.07 0.86
CA SER A 113 -20.66 6.23 -0.34
C SER A 113 -19.23 5.79 -0.66
N LEU A 114 -18.25 6.67 -0.48
CA LEU A 114 -16.83 6.35 -0.64
C LEU A 114 -16.37 5.30 0.39
N ILE A 115 -16.81 5.43 1.64
CA ILE A 115 -16.49 4.46 2.70
C ILE A 115 -17.16 3.12 2.39
N ALA A 116 -18.42 3.11 2.01
CA ALA A 116 -19.16 1.89 1.62
C ALA A 116 -18.46 1.17 0.45
N PHE A 117 -18.09 1.90 -0.59
CA PHE A 117 -17.30 1.37 -1.71
C PHE A 117 -16.00 0.73 -1.26
N LYS A 118 -15.19 1.46 -0.46
CA LYS A 118 -13.94 0.92 0.10
C LYS A 118 -14.17 -0.37 0.87
N VAL A 119 -15.16 -0.39 1.77
CA VAL A 119 -15.45 -1.55 2.65
C VAL A 119 -15.89 -2.75 1.82
N SER A 120 -16.83 -2.58 0.86
CA SER A 120 -17.26 -3.63 -0.06
C SER A 120 -16.06 -4.28 -0.76
N LYS A 121 -15.21 -3.46 -1.39
CA LYS A 121 -14.04 -3.99 -2.11
C LYS A 121 -13.01 -4.63 -1.19
N GLN A 122 -12.77 -4.08 0.00
CA GLN A 122 -11.86 -4.69 0.99
C GLN A 122 -12.38 -6.01 1.54
N LEU A 123 -13.69 -6.14 1.77
CA LEU A 123 -14.31 -7.40 2.20
C LEU A 123 -14.10 -8.47 1.12
N ARG A 124 -14.41 -8.17 -0.13
CA ARG A 124 -14.23 -9.09 -1.25
C ARG A 124 -12.78 -9.54 -1.41
N ILE A 125 -11.82 -8.60 -1.37
CA ILE A 125 -10.39 -8.93 -1.42
C ILE A 125 -10.00 -9.80 -0.21
N GLY A 126 -10.47 -9.45 1.00
CA GLY A 126 -10.16 -10.19 2.21
C GLY A 126 -10.69 -11.62 2.21
N ILE A 127 -11.86 -11.86 1.62
CA ILE A 127 -12.42 -13.21 1.45
C ILE A 127 -11.56 -14.02 0.47
N ASN A 128 -11.21 -13.46 -0.69
CA ASN A 128 -10.33 -14.12 -1.66
C ASN A 128 -8.96 -14.45 -1.06
N ASP A 129 -8.43 -13.55 -0.21
CA ASP A 129 -7.19 -13.76 0.52
C ASP A 129 -7.33 -14.88 1.57
N LEU A 130 -8.40 -14.92 2.36
CA LEU A 130 -8.67 -15.99 3.33
C LEU A 130 -8.83 -17.36 2.68
N LEU A 131 -9.38 -17.40 1.47
CA LEU A 131 -9.55 -18.63 0.69
C LEU A 131 -8.29 -19.04 -0.08
N ASP A 132 -7.17 -18.30 0.07
CA ASP A 132 -5.92 -18.52 -0.69
C ASP A 132 -6.12 -18.58 -2.22
N GLN A 133 -7.12 -17.85 -2.74
CA GLN A 133 -7.44 -17.83 -4.17
C GLN A 133 -6.47 -16.95 -4.98
N GLN A 134 -5.75 -16.06 -4.28
CA GLN A 134 -4.85 -15.11 -4.91
C GLN A 134 -3.52 -15.03 -4.13
N SER A 135 -2.45 -14.71 -4.86
CA SER A 135 -1.14 -14.50 -4.25
C SER A 135 -1.05 -13.16 -3.49
N PRO A 136 -0.15 -13.04 -2.49
CA PRO A 136 -0.02 -11.82 -1.69
C PRO A 136 0.21 -10.55 -2.50
N HIS A 137 0.93 -10.63 -3.62
CA HIS A 137 1.19 -9.48 -4.47
C HIS A 137 -0.06 -9.03 -5.27
N VAL A 138 -0.94 -9.96 -5.67
CA VAL A 138 -2.22 -9.64 -6.32
C VAL A 138 -3.16 -8.96 -5.32
N ILE A 139 -3.23 -9.47 -4.08
CA ILE A 139 -3.98 -8.84 -2.99
C ILE A 139 -3.48 -7.41 -2.74
N ALA A 140 -2.17 -7.23 -2.62
CA ALA A 140 -1.57 -5.92 -2.36
C ALA A 140 -1.81 -4.93 -3.51
N ALA A 141 -1.75 -5.40 -4.76
CA ALA A 141 -2.08 -4.59 -5.93
C ALA A 141 -3.55 -4.17 -5.93
N ALA A 142 -4.48 -5.09 -5.67
CA ALA A 142 -5.91 -4.80 -5.61
C ALA A 142 -6.26 -3.79 -4.48
N LEU A 143 -5.66 -3.93 -3.30
CA LEU A 143 -5.80 -2.94 -2.21
C LEU A 143 -5.27 -1.55 -2.61
N SER A 144 -4.19 -1.50 -3.38
CA SER A 144 -3.63 -0.26 -3.91
C SER A 144 -4.53 0.37 -4.97
N ASP A 145 -5.17 -0.43 -5.81
CA ASP A 145 -6.07 0.04 -6.86
C ASP A 145 -7.35 0.66 -6.28
N ILE A 146 -7.87 0.15 -5.16
CA ILE A 146 -8.96 0.80 -4.42
C ILE A 146 -8.53 2.20 -3.93
N ALA A 147 -7.36 2.30 -3.32
CA ALA A 147 -6.84 3.57 -2.82
C ALA A 147 -6.62 4.58 -3.95
N GLU A 148 -6.14 4.11 -5.12
CA GLU A 148 -5.94 4.94 -6.31
C GLU A 148 -7.25 5.46 -6.88
N ALA A 149 -8.28 4.61 -7.04
CA ALA A 149 -9.60 5.01 -7.52
C ALA A 149 -10.23 6.07 -6.60
N LEU A 150 -10.18 5.85 -5.28
CA LEU A 150 -10.68 6.81 -4.29
C LEU A 150 -9.90 8.14 -4.32
N LEU A 151 -8.56 8.09 -4.45
CA LEU A 151 -7.73 9.28 -4.54
C LEU A 151 -8.08 10.10 -5.79
N GLN A 152 -8.15 9.45 -6.94
CA GLN A 152 -8.52 10.09 -8.21
C GLN A 152 -9.89 10.77 -8.10
N PHE A 153 -10.89 10.08 -7.57
CA PHE A 153 -12.22 10.62 -7.40
C PHE A 153 -12.23 11.82 -6.43
N VAL A 154 -11.63 11.66 -5.25
CA VAL A 154 -11.61 12.73 -4.23
C VAL A 154 -10.89 13.96 -4.75
N VAL A 155 -9.74 13.83 -5.40
CA VAL A 155 -8.99 14.97 -5.95
C VAL A 155 -9.77 15.63 -7.08
N SER A 156 -10.33 14.88 -8.04
CA SER A 156 -11.10 15.42 -9.17
C SER A 156 -12.35 16.18 -8.71
N SER A 157 -12.96 15.75 -7.59
CA SER A 157 -14.19 16.35 -7.06
C SER A 157 -13.97 17.64 -6.29
N GLN A 158 -12.71 18.01 -5.99
CA GLN A 158 -12.44 19.24 -5.25
C GLN A 158 -12.78 20.47 -6.08
N LYS A 159 -13.50 21.42 -5.45
CA LYS A 159 -13.75 22.74 -6.02
C LYS A 159 -12.96 23.76 -5.20
N PRO A 160 -11.84 24.26 -5.73
CA PRO A 160 -11.09 25.29 -5.01
C PRO A 160 -11.92 26.58 -4.93
N THR A 161 -11.79 27.29 -3.82
CA THR A 161 -12.38 28.60 -3.66
C THR A 161 -11.47 29.61 -4.36
N LEU A 162 -11.67 29.80 -5.65
CA LEU A 162 -10.94 30.79 -6.42
C LEU A 162 -11.61 32.16 -6.27
N PRO A 163 -10.84 33.27 -6.18
CA PRO A 163 -11.36 34.57 -6.45
C PRO A 163 -12.08 34.59 -7.81
N GLN A 164 -13.22 35.27 -7.91
CA GLN A 164 -14.02 35.30 -9.14
C GLN A 164 -13.19 35.69 -10.37
N GLN A 165 -12.21 36.58 -10.18
CA GLN A 165 -11.29 37.02 -11.22
C GLN A 165 -10.44 35.86 -11.82
N VAL A 166 -10.03 34.87 -11.00
CA VAL A 166 -9.27 33.71 -11.46
C VAL A 166 -10.18 32.70 -12.16
N TRP A 167 -11.43 32.56 -11.69
CA TRP A 167 -12.44 31.77 -12.39
C TRP A 167 -12.75 32.31 -13.79
N ASP A 168 -12.78 33.64 -13.93
CA ASP A 168 -13.07 34.33 -15.19
C ASP A 168 -11.89 34.23 -16.18
N MET A 169 -10.66 34.09 -15.68
CA MET A 169 -9.45 33.96 -16.51
C MET A 169 -9.16 32.55 -17.00
N ARG A 170 -9.79 31.51 -16.42
CA ARG A 170 -9.56 30.13 -16.87
C ARG A 170 -10.05 29.94 -18.30
N LYS A 171 -9.14 29.54 -19.19
CA LYS A 171 -9.39 29.35 -20.64
C LYS A 171 -10.16 28.03 -20.91
N GLY A 172 -11.37 27.87 -20.34
CA GLY A 172 -12.22 26.70 -20.62
C GLY A 172 -11.77 25.39 -19.99
N VAL A 173 -10.77 25.39 -19.10
CA VAL A 173 -10.33 24.19 -18.37
C VAL A 173 -11.21 24.02 -17.13
N GLU A 174 -12.01 22.95 -17.12
CA GLU A 174 -12.98 22.69 -16.02
C GLU A 174 -12.42 21.70 -14.96
N SER A 175 -11.37 20.95 -15.30
CA SER A 175 -10.81 19.91 -14.41
C SER A 175 -9.52 20.35 -13.76
N ILE A 176 -9.31 19.92 -12.52
CA ILE A 176 -8.06 20.13 -11.77
C ILE A 176 -6.86 19.48 -12.47
N GLU A 177 -7.08 18.35 -13.14
CA GLU A 177 -6.07 17.69 -13.99
C GLU A 177 -5.58 18.62 -15.09
N GLY A 178 -6.50 19.27 -15.80
CA GLY A 178 -6.20 20.20 -16.88
C GLY A 178 -5.43 21.44 -16.42
N MET A 179 -5.52 21.79 -15.13
CA MET A 179 -4.78 22.91 -14.53
C MET A 179 -3.33 22.54 -14.16
N GLY A 180 -2.89 21.32 -14.43
CA GLY A 180 -1.52 20.88 -14.16
C GLY A 180 -1.28 20.29 -12.77
N PHE A 181 -2.33 20.00 -11.98
CA PHE A 181 -2.20 19.34 -10.68
C PHE A 181 -1.85 17.85 -10.88
N VAL A 182 -0.84 17.37 -10.13
CA VAL A 182 -0.32 16.00 -10.24
C VAL A 182 -0.17 15.41 -8.85
N VAL A 183 -0.50 14.11 -8.71
CA VAL A 183 -0.25 13.37 -7.48
C VAL A 183 0.69 12.19 -7.76
N LEU A 184 1.78 12.13 -6.99
CA LEU A 184 2.67 10.98 -6.92
C LEU A 184 2.25 10.09 -5.76
N ALA A 185 2.01 8.82 -6.02
CA ALA A 185 1.99 7.76 -5.01
C ALA A 185 3.42 7.37 -4.65
N MET A 186 3.67 7.20 -3.35
CA MET A 186 4.98 6.88 -2.79
C MET A 186 4.92 5.59 -1.99
N GLY A 187 6.06 5.10 -1.54
CA GLY A 187 6.15 3.95 -0.64
C GLY A 187 5.39 2.72 -1.13
N LYS A 188 4.65 2.06 -0.25
CA LYS A 188 3.84 0.87 -0.60
C LYS A 188 2.74 1.18 -1.60
N PHE A 189 2.16 2.37 -1.55
CA PHE A 189 1.13 2.80 -2.49
C PHE A 189 1.72 3.01 -3.89
N GLY A 190 2.89 3.64 -3.98
CA GLY A 190 3.61 3.80 -5.25
C GLY A 190 3.99 2.47 -5.90
N GLY A 191 4.52 1.53 -5.12
CA GLY A 191 4.88 0.17 -5.56
C GLY A 191 3.70 -0.77 -5.82
N ARG A 192 2.45 -0.36 -5.54
CA ARG A 192 1.26 -1.23 -5.53
C ARG A 192 1.41 -2.42 -4.57
N GLU A 193 1.90 -2.13 -3.38
CA GLU A 193 2.25 -3.11 -2.34
C GLU A 193 1.51 -2.83 -1.02
N MET A 194 0.32 -2.24 -1.07
CA MET A 194 -0.46 -1.91 0.13
C MET A 194 -0.95 -3.16 0.86
N ASN A 195 -1.25 -2.97 2.15
CA ASN A 195 -1.91 -3.95 3.00
C ASN A 195 -3.23 -3.36 3.52
N TYR A 196 -4.07 -4.15 4.20
CA TYR A 196 -5.42 -3.76 4.66
C TYR A 196 -5.48 -2.45 5.45
N ALA A 197 -4.49 -2.16 6.27
CA ALA A 197 -4.43 -0.96 7.09
C ALA A 197 -3.18 -0.11 6.76
N SER A 198 -2.80 -0.05 5.49
CA SER A 198 -1.71 0.80 5.04
C SER A 198 -2.15 2.26 4.96
N ASP A 199 -1.21 3.15 5.27
CA ASP A 199 -1.33 4.57 4.95
C ASP A 199 -1.15 4.78 3.44
N VAL A 200 -1.67 5.89 2.94
CA VAL A 200 -1.52 6.32 1.55
C VAL A 200 -0.44 7.40 1.50
N ASP A 201 0.76 7.01 1.07
CA ASP A 201 1.89 7.92 0.94
C ASP A 201 1.78 8.71 -0.38
N VAL A 202 1.75 10.06 -0.32
CA VAL A 202 1.61 10.92 -1.52
C VAL A 202 2.50 12.15 -1.49
N VAL A 203 2.85 12.61 -2.69
CA VAL A 203 3.43 13.94 -2.92
C VAL A 203 2.56 14.68 -3.93
N PHE A 204 2.18 15.91 -3.59
CA PHE A 204 1.40 16.77 -4.46
C PHE A 204 2.31 17.73 -5.20
N LEU A 205 2.14 17.77 -6.53
CA LEU A 205 2.90 18.65 -7.43
C LEU A 205 1.94 19.46 -8.32
N TYR A 206 2.45 20.54 -8.88
CA TYR A 206 1.80 21.22 -10.01
C TYR A 206 2.83 21.58 -11.07
N ASP A 207 2.36 21.56 -12.29
CA ASP A 207 3.13 21.94 -13.47
C ASP A 207 2.88 23.42 -13.77
N GLU A 208 3.88 24.25 -13.57
CA GLU A 208 3.77 25.71 -13.70
C GLU A 208 3.43 26.13 -15.13
N VAL A 209 3.86 25.36 -16.14
CA VAL A 209 3.59 25.69 -17.55
C VAL A 209 2.10 25.56 -17.82
N LEU A 210 1.51 24.41 -17.47
CA LEU A 210 0.06 24.20 -17.63
C LEU A 210 -0.76 25.15 -16.74
N ALA A 211 -0.30 25.38 -15.52
CA ALA A 211 -0.97 26.30 -14.60
C ALA A 211 -1.03 27.73 -15.17
N ASN A 212 0.08 28.23 -15.72
CA ASN A 212 0.13 29.54 -16.38
C ASN A 212 -0.75 29.59 -17.64
N ASP A 213 -0.77 28.54 -18.44
CA ASP A 213 -1.59 28.46 -19.65
C ASP A 213 -3.10 28.52 -19.33
N CYS A 214 -3.51 27.90 -18.21
CA CYS A 214 -4.91 27.77 -17.82
C CYS A 214 -5.41 28.90 -16.92
N LEU A 215 -4.59 29.33 -15.94
CA LEU A 215 -4.98 30.28 -14.90
C LEU A 215 -4.40 31.69 -15.13
N GLY A 216 -3.58 31.88 -16.17
CA GLY A 216 -2.85 33.13 -16.42
C GLY A 216 -1.58 33.20 -15.58
N THR A 217 -0.82 34.30 -15.80
CA THR A 217 0.46 34.52 -15.11
C THR A 217 0.22 34.86 -13.63
N CYS A 218 0.44 33.89 -12.76
CA CYS A 218 0.40 34.05 -11.31
C CYS A 218 1.82 33.84 -10.75
N SER A 219 2.05 34.35 -9.56
CA SER A 219 3.29 34.07 -8.82
C SER A 219 3.30 32.62 -8.28
N ASP A 220 4.49 32.07 -8.03
CA ASP A 220 4.65 30.74 -7.40
C ASP A 220 3.90 30.64 -6.06
N SER A 221 3.79 31.74 -5.31
CA SER A 221 3.05 31.79 -4.06
C SER A 221 1.53 31.70 -4.24
N GLU A 222 0.99 32.29 -5.30
CA GLU A 222 -0.45 32.21 -5.63
C GLU A 222 -0.82 30.82 -6.11
N PHE A 223 0.00 30.19 -6.98
CA PHE A 223 -0.19 28.79 -7.37
C PHE A 223 -0.06 27.85 -6.18
N GLY A 224 0.97 28.05 -5.35
CA GLY A 224 1.17 27.26 -4.13
C GLY A 224 -0.04 27.34 -3.18
N PHE A 225 -0.65 28.52 -3.02
CA PHE A 225 -1.88 28.70 -2.23
C PHE A 225 -3.06 27.96 -2.88
N PHE A 226 -3.27 28.15 -4.17
CA PHE A 226 -4.38 27.56 -4.92
C PHE A 226 -4.33 26.02 -4.90
N PHE A 227 -3.21 25.42 -5.32
CA PHE A 227 -3.05 23.97 -5.35
C PHE A 227 -2.94 23.37 -3.93
N GLY A 228 -2.42 24.16 -2.97
CA GLY A 228 -2.41 23.80 -1.56
C GLY A 228 -3.80 23.69 -0.96
N GLU A 229 -4.75 24.53 -1.37
CA GLU A 229 -6.15 24.42 -0.96
C GLU A 229 -6.79 23.12 -1.47
N ILE A 230 -6.52 22.73 -2.74
CA ILE A 230 -6.98 21.47 -3.31
C ILE A 230 -6.45 20.29 -2.52
N ALA A 231 -5.13 20.25 -2.28
CA ALA A 231 -4.47 19.19 -1.53
C ALA A 231 -5.05 19.09 -0.10
N ASN A 232 -5.20 20.20 0.60
CA ASN A 232 -5.74 20.23 1.96
C ASN A 232 -7.20 19.76 2.02
N LYS A 233 -8.05 20.17 1.08
CA LYS A 233 -9.43 19.68 0.99
C LYS A 233 -9.48 18.17 0.73
N ALA A 234 -8.66 17.65 -0.16
CA ALA A 234 -8.56 16.20 -0.39
C ALA A 234 -8.12 15.47 0.89
N LEU A 235 -7.09 15.97 1.57
CA LEU A 235 -6.62 15.40 2.85
C LEU A 235 -7.71 15.42 3.93
N GLN A 236 -8.53 16.48 4.01
CA GLN A 236 -9.65 16.55 4.95
C GLN A 236 -10.68 15.45 4.68
N VAL A 237 -11.04 15.19 3.42
CA VAL A 237 -11.97 14.10 3.06
C VAL A 237 -11.40 12.75 3.48
N PHE A 238 -10.12 12.48 3.19
CA PHE A 238 -9.49 11.20 3.54
C PHE A 238 -9.40 10.96 5.04
N ASN A 239 -9.04 11.99 5.81
CA ASN A 239 -8.78 11.89 7.25
C ASN A 239 -10.04 12.05 8.10
N ARG A 240 -11.19 12.45 7.52
CA ARG A 240 -12.44 12.65 8.26
C ARG A 240 -12.93 11.33 8.85
N PHE A 241 -13.10 11.30 10.18
CA PHE A 241 -13.69 10.19 10.90
C PHE A 241 -15.22 10.21 10.82
N THR A 242 -15.81 9.05 10.57
CA THR A 242 -17.25 8.78 10.62
C THR A 242 -17.52 7.57 11.51
N PRO A 243 -18.77 7.28 11.91
CA PRO A 243 -19.11 6.04 12.61
C PRO A 243 -18.71 4.77 11.84
N GLN A 244 -18.67 4.83 10.51
CA GLN A 244 -18.24 3.73 9.63
C GLN A 244 -16.72 3.63 9.47
N GLY A 245 -15.98 4.60 9.99
CA GLY A 245 -14.53 4.69 9.89
C GLY A 245 -14.06 5.90 9.07
N ARG A 246 -12.87 5.83 8.51
CA ARG A 246 -12.28 6.83 7.58
C ARG A 246 -11.84 6.16 6.28
N LEU A 247 -11.59 6.96 5.24
CA LEU A 247 -11.05 6.41 3.99
C LEU A 247 -9.66 5.83 4.21
N TYR A 248 -8.67 6.65 4.40
CA TYR A 248 -7.28 6.25 4.70
C TYR A 248 -6.61 7.32 5.55
N GLU A 249 -5.54 6.95 6.23
CA GLU A 249 -4.55 7.91 6.69
C GLU A 249 -3.67 8.28 5.51
N VAL A 250 -3.53 9.59 5.23
CA VAL A 250 -2.69 10.05 4.13
C VAL A 250 -1.42 10.66 4.71
N ASP A 251 -0.27 10.13 4.26
CA ASP A 251 1.05 10.61 4.64
C ASP A 251 1.68 11.37 3.46
N SER A 252 1.96 12.64 3.68
CA SER A 252 2.64 13.51 2.69
C SER A 252 4.04 13.92 3.12
N ARG A 253 4.65 13.23 4.11
CA ARG A 253 5.97 13.60 4.66
C ARG A 253 7.15 13.31 3.73
N LEU A 254 6.95 12.52 2.68
CA LEU A 254 7.99 12.22 1.68
C LEU A 254 8.16 13.35 0.64
N ARG A 255 7.49 14.48 0.84
CA ARG A 255 7.65 15.68 -0.01
C ARG A 255 8.95 16.43 0.29
N PRO A 256 9.45 17.25 -0.64
CA PRO A 256 10.60 18.13 -0.42
C PRO A 256 10.51 18.93 0.88
N GLY A 257 11.56 18.86 1.71
CA GLY A 257 11.57 19.50 3.03
C GLY A 257 10.74 18.80 4.10
N GLY A 258 10.14 17.64 3.82
CA GLY A 258 9.40 16.82 4.77
C GLY A 258 8.22 17.57 5.40
N ARG A 259 8.09 17.47 6.73
CA ARG A 259 7.01 18.17 7.48
C ARG A 259 7.07 19.69 7.39
N ASN A 260 8.25 20.24 7.19
CA ASN A 260 8.49 21.68 7.15
C ASN A 260 8.31 22.28 5.74
N GLY A 261 8.29 21.44 4.71
CA GLY A 261 8.06 21.88 3.33
C GLY A 261 6.58 22.18 3.03
N PRO A 262 6.30 22.93 1.94
CA PRO A 262 4.93 23.19 1.52
C PRO A 262 4.19 21.90 1.19
N ILE A 263 2.86 21.89 1.37
CA ILE A 263 2.04 20.69 1.10
C ILE A 263 2.03 20.32 -0.39
N VAL A 264 2.17 21.31 -1.26
CA VAL A 264 2.29 21.14 -2.70
C VAL A 264 3.53 21.89 -3.20
N SER A 265 4.24 21.34 -4.16
CA SER A 265 5.44 21.96 -4.77
C SER A 265 5.24 22.14 -6.25
N SER A 266 5.79 23.23 -6.81
CA SER A 266 5.91 23.33 -8.26
C SER A 266 6.90 22.27 -8.80
N LEU A 267 6.70 21.85 -10.05
CA LEU A 267 7.60 20.87 -10.68
C LEU A 267 9.03 21.40 -10.76
N GLY A 268 9.22 22.69 -11.04
CA GLY A 268 10.53 23.32 -11.04
C GLY A 268 11.18 23.40 -9.65
N ALA A 269 10.41 23.64 -8.59
CA ALA A 269 10.94 23.58 -7.23
C ALA A 269 11.33 22.16 -6.84
N PHE A 270 10.53 21.16 -7.22
CA PHE A 270 10.84 19.74 -7.02
C PHE A 270 12.13 19.35 -7.78
N GLN A 271 12.27 19.75 -9.03
CA GLN A 271 13.46 19.50 -9.84
C GLN A 271 14.73 20.13 -9.20
N ARG A 272 14.64 21.39 -8.74
CA ARG A 272 15.77 22.05 -8.05
C ARG A 272 16.14 21.33 -6.74
N TYR A 273 15.14 20.87 -5.97
CA TYR A 273 15.39 20.13 -4.74
C TYR A 273 16.18 18.86 -4.97
N PHE A 274 15.88 18.12 -6.03
CA PHE A 274 16.55 16.87 -6.41
C PHE A 274 17.65 17.06 -7.45
N SER A 275 18.08 18.27 -7.79
CA SER A 275 19.23 18.50 -8.68
C SER A 275 20.54 18.02 -8.03
N ALA A 276 21.63 17.99 -8.79
CA ALA A 276 22.95 17.56 -8.29
C ALA A 276 23.44 18.42 -7.12
N ASP A 277 23.16 19.73 -7.17
CA ASP A 277 23.53 20.71 -6.14
C ASP A 277 22.38 20.98 -5.17
N GLY A 278 21.28 20.25 -5.29
CA GLY A 278 20.10 20.39 -4.45
C GLY A 278 20.27 19.78 -3.05
N PRO A 279 19.41 20.16 -2.10
CA PRO A 279 19.54 19.75 -0.69
C PRO A 279 19.06 18.32 -0.41
N ALA A 280 18.54 17.60 -1.42
CA ALA A 280 17.95 16.27 -1.22
C ALA A 280 18.98 15.26 -0.73
N ALA A 281 18.66 14.60 0.37
CA ALA A 281 19.48 13.51 0.89
C ALA A 281 19.34 12.25 0.00
N VAL A 282 20.34 11.38 0.05
CA VAL A 282 20.40 10.14 -0.75
C VAL A 282 19.18 9.24 -0.51
N TRP A 283 18.74 9.11 0.74
CA TRP A 283 17.58 8.31 1.10
C TRP A 283 16.23 8.88 0.59
N GLU A 284 16.15 10.20 0.32
CA GLU A 284 14.99 10.81 -0.32
C GLU A 284 14.92 10.42 -1.80
N ARG A 285 16.08 10.35 -2.50
CA ARG A 285 16.17 9.83 -3.86
C ARG A 285 15.81 8.35 -3.92
N GLN A 286 16.24 7.56 -2.93
CA GLN A 286 15.86 6.16 -2.79
C GLN A 286 14.33 6.02 -2.64
N ALA A 287 13.69 6.85 -1.84
CA ALA A 287 12.23 6.81 -1.68
C ALA A 287 11.49 7.08 -3.00
N LEU A 288 12.07 7.90 -3.90
CA LEU A 288 11.50 8.17 -5.23
C LEU A 288 11.55 6.97 -6.19
N VAL A 289 12.34 5.93 -5.94
CA VAL A 289 12.29 4.68 -6.74
C VAL A 289 10.87 4.11 -6.76
N LYS A 290 10.13 4.27 -5.66
CA LYS A 290 8.74 3.83 -5.56
C LYS A 290 7.71 4.85 -6.06
N ALA A 291 8.14 6.00 -6.59
CA ALA A 291 7.23 7.03 -7.07
C ALA A 291 6.48 6.57 -8.33
N ARG A 292 5.17 6.76 -8.32
CA ARG A 292 4.29 6.48 -9.46
C ARG A 292 3.24 7.58 -9.57
N VAL A 293 3.07 8.15 -10.76
CA VAL A 293 2.01 9.13 -10.99
C VAL A 293 0.66 8.43 -10.97
N VAL A 294 -0.26 8.91 -10.14
CA VAL A 294 -1.61 8.36 -9.96
C VAL A 294 -2.72 9.34 -10.35
N PHE A 295 -2.38 10.61 -10.54
CA PHE A 295 -3.32 11.64 -10.96
C PHE A 295 -2.60 12.74 -11.74
N GLY A 296 -3.19 13.23 -12.82
CA GLY A 296 -2.70 14.35 -13.61
C GLY A 296 -3.00 14.22 -15.10
N GLN A 297 -2.98 15.34 -15.82
CA GLN A 297 -3.09 15.37 -17.27
C GLN A 297 -1.83 14.79 -17.93
N GLU A 298 -1.96 14.09 -19.04
CA GLU A 298 -0.86 13.36 -19.71
C GLU A 298 0.38 14.24 -19.93
N ALA A 299 0.21 15.47 -20.38
CA ALA A 299 1.35 16.38 -20.61
C ALA A 299 2.13 16.70 -19.31
N ALA A 300 1.45 16.91 -18.19
CA ALA A 300 2.08 17.10 -16.88
C ALA A 300 2.69 15.79 -16.39
N VAL A 301 1.99 14.66 -16.57
CA VAL A 301 2.46 13.32 -16.19
C VAL A 301 3.80 13.00 -16.84
N GLN A 302 3.96 13.27 -18.13
CA GLN A 302 5.22 13.03 -18.84
C GLN A 302 6.37 13.91 -18.33
N ARG A 303 6.10 15.20 -18.04
CA ARG A 303 7.12 16.09 -17.46
C ARG A 303 7.51 15.66 -16.04
N VAL A 304 6.54 15.30 -15.21
CA VAL A 304 6.80 14.80 -13.85
C VAL A 304 7.60 13.51 -13.90
N LYS A 305 7.25 12.56 -14.78
CA LYS A 305 8.02 11.32 -14.96
C LYS A 305 9.46 11.60 -15.34
N ALA A 306 9.70 12.54 -16.25
CA ALA A 306 11.06 12.92 -16.65
C ALA A 306 11.87 13.51 -15.48
N VAL A 307 11.26 14.40 -14.68
CA VAL A 307 11.91 15.00 -13.50
C VAL A 307 12.17 13.95 -12.42
N VAL A 308 11.22 13.05 -12.14
CA VAL A 308 11.41 11.94 -11.19
C VAL A 308 12.51 11.00 -11.67
N HIS A 309 12.51 10.65 -12.95
CA HIS A 309 13.57 9.82 -13.55
C HIS A 309 14.96 10.44 -13.34
N ASP A 310 15.12 11.73 -13.65
CA ASP A 310 16.38 12.44 -13.46
C ASP A 310 16.77 12.52 -11.96
N ALA A 311 15.82 12.77 -11.08
CA ALA A 311 16.04 12.79 -9.64
C ALA A 311 16.55 11.44 -9.10
N VAL A 312 16.08 10.33 -9.63
CA VAL A 312 16.42 8.96 -9.21
C VAL A 312 17.68 8.46 -9.91
N TYR A 313 17.73 8.53 -11.25
CA TYR A 313 18.74 7.88 -12.07
C TYR A 313 19.79 8.84 -12.67
N GLY A 314 19.56 10.16 -12.59
CA GLY A 314 20.52 11.17 -13.02
C GLY A 314 21.74 11.31 -12.09
N HIS A 315 21.61 10.87 -10.82
CA HIS A 315 22.67 10.96 -9.83
C HIS A 315 23.84 10.00 -10.13
N SER A 316 25.06 10.45 -9.85
CA SER A 316 26.27 9.61 -9.92
C SER A 316 26.55 9.03 -8.54
N TRP A 317 26.36 7.74 -8.39
CA TRP A 317 26.46 7.02 -7.11
C TRP A 317 27.91 6.84 -6.66
N ARG A 318 28.17 7.08 -5.38
CA ARG A 318 29.47 6.95 -4.71
C ARG A 318 29.36 5.98 -3.54
N GLU A 319 30.48 5.48 -3.07
CA GLU A 319 30.56 4.63 -1.87
C GLU A 319 29.88 5.28 -0.65
N THR A 320 30.12 6.59 -0.46
CA THR A 320 29.49 7.37 0.64
C THR A 320 27.96 7.31 0.57
N ASP A 321 27.38 7.34 -0.60
CA ASP A 321 25.92 7.32 -0.81
C ASP A 321 25.36 5.95 -0.39
N VAL A 322 26.01 4.84 -0.76
CA VAL A 322 25.65 3.48 -0.35
C VAL A 322 25.77 3.31 1.17
N LYS A 323 26.81 3.88 1.76
CA LYS A 323 27.01 3.88 3.23
C LYS A 323 25.90 4.66 3.93
N ASP A 324 25.49 5.81 3.40
CA ASP A 324 24.40 6.61 3.96
C ASP A 324 23.05 5.87 3.93
N ILE A 325 22.75 5.15 2.84
CA ILE A 325 21.57 4.29 2.74
C ILE A 325 21.64 3.18 3.82
N TYR A 326 22.77 2.51 3.95
CA TYR A 326 22.95 1.46 4.95
C TYR A 326 22.76 2.00 6.37
N LEU A 327 23.37 3.13 6.71
CA LEU A 327 23.21 3.77 8.01
C LEU A 327 21.75 4.22 8.27
N MET A 328 21.06 4.73 7.25
CA MET A 328 19.64 5.05 7.36
C MET A 328 18.81 3.81 7.69
N ARG A 329 19.10 2.68 7.04
CA ARG A 329 18.42 1.41 7.31
C ARG A 329 18.64 0.96 8.77
N LEU A 330 19.86 1.06 9.28
CA LEU A 330 20.15 0.73 10.68
C LEU A 330 19.38 1.64 11.67
N ARG A 331 19.29 2.95 11.41
CA ARG A 331 18.48 3.87 12.25
C ARG A 331 16.99 3.49 12.24
N MET A 332 16.46 3.03 11.12
CA MET A 332 15.07 2.54 11.05
C MET A 332 14.88 1.27 11.88
N GLU A 333 15.89 0.42 11.94
CA GLU A 333 15.91 -0.80 12.75
C GLU A 333 15.94 -0.50 14.25
N GLU A 334 16.80 0.42 14.71
CA GLU A 334 16.92 0.84 16.12
C GLU A 334 15.57 1.27 16.72
N THR A 335 14.68 1.84 15.90
CA THR A 335 13.33 2.28 16.33
C THR A 335 12.25 1.21 16.15
N ALA A 336 12.59 0.04 15.63
CA ALA A 336 11.64 -1.05 15.44
C ALA A 336 11.38 -1.80 16.77
N ALA A 337 10.14 -2.24 16.97
CA ALA A 337 9.85 -3.17 18.05
C ALA A 337 10.59 -4.50 17.83
N LYS A 338 10.86 -5.23 18.90
CA LYS A 338 11.39 -6.59 18.81
C LYS A 338 10.47 -7.46 17.95
N ASP A 339 11.05 -8.37 17.20
CA ASP A 339 10.34 -9.31 16.31
C ASP A 339 9.48 -8.60 15.21
N ASN A 340 9.86 -7.38 14.82
CA ASN A 340 9.18 -6.62 13.78
C ASN A 340 9.60 -7.10 12.40
N LEU A 341 8.70 -7.83 11.70
CA LEU A 341 8.94 -8.42 10.39
C LEU A 341 9.06 -7.39 9.25
N LYS A 342 8.69 -6.13 9.49
CA LYS A 342 8.85 -5.06 8.50
C LYS A 342 10.19 -4.36 8.63
N ARG A 343 10.50 -3.79 9.81
CA ARG A 343 11.68 -2.95 10.05
C ARG A 343 12.78 -3.61 10.86
N GLY A 344 12.52 -4.79 11.44
CA GLY A 344 13.55 -5.57 12.13
C GLY A 344 14.59 -6.14 11.16
N PRO A 345 15.71 -6.69 11.70
CA PRO A 345 16.76 -7.29 10.87
C PRO A 345 16.19 -8.43 10.01
N GLY A 346 16.52 -8.43 8.72
CA GLY A 346 16.04 -9.42 7.76
C GLY A 346 14.55 -9.29 7.39
N GLY A 347 13.90 -8.21 7.82
CA GLY A 347 12.51 -7.95 7.48
C GLY A 347 12.29 -7.44 6.06
N VAL A 348 11.05 -7.15 5.73
CA VAL A 348 10.61 -6.67 4.40
C VAL A 348 11.47 -5.50 3.91
N VAL A 349 11.81 -4.55 4.79
CA VAL A 349 12.57 -3.33 4.45
C VAL A 349 14.00 -3.66 4.02
N ASP A 350 14.65 -4.74 4.52
CA ASP A 350 15.98 -5.14 4.04
C ASP A 350 15.93 -5.55 2.57
N ILE A 351 14.91 -6.30 2.16
CA ILE A 351 14.71 -6.69 0.75
C ILE A 351 14.42 -5.45 -0.10
N GLU A 352 13.52 -4.57 0.36
CA GLU A 352 13.18 -3.33 -0.36
C GLU A 352 14.40 -2.42 -0.54
N PHE A 353 15.22 -2.22 0.51
CA PHE A 353 16.43 -1.41 0.44
C PHE A 353 17.49 -2.01 -0.49
N LEU A 354 17.67 -3.34 -0.45
CA LEU A 354 18.58 -4.04 -1.34
C LEU A 354 18.18 -3.81 -2.80
N VAL A 355 16.91 -4.06 -3.14
CA VAL A 355 16.39 -3.88 -4.50
C VAL A 355 16.54 -2.44 -4.96
N GLN A 356 16.07 -1.48 -4.16
CA GLN A 356 16.13 -0.05 -4.49
C GLN A 356 17.58 0.44 -4.66
N THR A 357 18.50 0.01 -3.78
CA THR A 357 19.90 0.41 -3.90
C THR A 357 20.53 -0.10 -5.19
N LEU A 358 20.27 -1.35 -5.57
CA LEU A 358 20.75 -1.90 -6.84
C LEU A 358 20.09 -1.19 -8.05
N GLN A 359 18.80 -0.87 -7.97
CA GLN A 359 18.12 -0.08 -9.00
C GLN A 359 18.75 1.32 -9.17
N LEU A 360 19.07 1.98 -8.07
CA LEU A 360 19.72 3.30 -8.08
C LEU A 360 21.09 3.26 -8.74
N ILE A 361 21.90 2.26 -8.43
CA ILE A 361 23.29 2.14 -8.96
C ILE A 361 23.27 1.77 -10.44
N TYR A 362 22.43 0.81 -10.84
CA TYR A 362 22.47 0.19 -12.17
C TYR A 362 21.34 0.67 -13.10
N GLY A 363 20.32 1.36 -12.59
CA GLY A 363 19.11 1.71 -13.35
C GLY A 363 19.31 2.82 -14.37
N LYS A 364 20.35 3.67 -14.25
CA LYS A 364 20.62 4.76 -15.20
C LYS A 364 20.70 4.27 -16.65
N ASN A 365 21.38 3.16 -16.89
CA ASN A 365 21.62 2.60 -18.22
C ASN A 365 20.73 1.37 -18.51
N ASN A 366 19.84 1.01 -17.60
CA ASN A 366 19.00 -0.18 -17.66
C ASN A 366 17.53 0.19 -17.37
N ILE A 367 16.79 0.49 -18.41
CA ILE A 367 15.38 0.91 -18.30
C ILE A 367 14.51 -0.19 -17.65
N GLU A 368 14.84 -1.45 -17.85
CA GLU A 368 14.16 -2.61 -17.26
C GLU A 368 14.21 -2.61 -15.72
N LEU A 369 15.21 -1.96 -15.13
CA LEU A 369 15.34 -1.82 -13.68
C LEU A 369 14.46 -0.70 -13.09
N GLN A 370 13.90 0.17 -13.94
CA GLN A 370 13.17 1.36 -13.53
C GLN A 370 11.72 1.02 -13.21
N THR A 371 11.51 0.20 -12.21
CA THR A 371 10.18 -0.20 -11.71
C THR A 371 10.00 0.18 -10.26
N SER A 372 8.79 0.59 -9.88
CA SER A 372 8.43 0.93 -8.49
C SER A 372 8.09 -0.29 -7.63
N ASN A 373 7.85 -1.46 -8.24
CA ASN A 373 7.44 -2.67 -7.54
C ASN A 373 8.66 -3.53 -7.16
N THR A 374 8.73 -3.98 -5.92
CA THR A 374 9.87 -4.74 -5.38
C THR A 374 10.07 -6.08 -6.08
N LEU A 375 9.00 -6.85 -6.34
CA LEU A 375 9.11 -8.15 -7.00
C LEU A 375 9.52 -8.00 -8.46
N ALA A 376 8.94 -7.03 -9.18
CA ALA A 376 9.37 -6.71 -10.53
C ALA A 376 10.83 -6.24 -10.57
N GLY A 377 11.26 -5.47 -9.56
CA GLY A 377 12.67 -5.07 -9.40
C GLY A 377 13.60 -6.26 -9.22
N LEU A 378 13.24 -7.25 -8.38
CA LEU A 378 14.00 -8.50 -8.21
C LEU A 378 14.12 -9.28 -9.53
N GLU A 379 13.02 -9.41 -10.27
CA GLU A 379 13.01 -10.08 -11.58
C GLU A 379 13.94 -9.37 -12.58
N SER A 380 13.81 -8.05 -12.66
CA SER A 380 14.63 -7.25 -13.57
C SER A 380 16.13 -7.30 -13.21
N LEU A 381 16.48 -7.28 -11.91
CA LEU A 381 17.85 -7.41 -11.43
C LEU A 381 18.47 -8.77 -11.79
N ALA A 382 17.68 -9.86 -11.68
CA ALA A 382 18.10 -11.19 -12.09
C ALA A 382 18.25 -11.28 -13.62
N PHE A 383 17.30 -10.75 -14.38
CA PHE A 383 17.34 -10.71 -15.84
C PHE A 383 18.57 -9.94 -16.36
N ALA A 384 18.91 -8.83 -15.72
CA ALA A 384 20.10 -8.05 -16.02
C ALA A 384 21.41 -8.69 -15.55
N GLY A 385 21.36 -9.83 -14.85
CA GLY A 385 22.55 -10.52 -14.32
C GLY A 385 23.26 -9.79 -13.16
N ILE A 386 22.59 -8.83 -12.53
CA ILE A 386 23.13 -8.06 -11.40
C ILE A 386 23.10 -8.92 -10.12
N ILE A 387 22.06 -9.73 -9.97
CA ILE A 387 21.98 -10.77 -8.94
C ILE A 387 21.76 -12.14 -9.59
N GLY A 388 22.22 -13.20 -8.93
CA GLY A 388 22.01 -14.56 -9.42
C GLY A 388 20.53 -14.98 -9.34
N ASN A 389 20.07 -15.81 -10.29
CA ASN A 389 18.68 -16.27 -10.36
C ASN A 389 18.22 -16.98 -9.06
N GLU A 390 19.08 -17.81 -8.45
CA GLU A 390 18.77 -18.48 -7.18
C GLU A 390 18.59 -17.49 -6.03
N MET A 391 19.44 -16.47 -5.95
CA MET A 391 19.30 -15.40 -4.95
C MET A 391 17.99 -14.62 -5.16
N ALA A 392 17.68 -14.25 -6.39
CA ALA A 392 16.44 -13.52 -6.72
C ALA A 392 15.20 -14.34 -6.34
N LYS A 393 15.21 -15.66 -6.66
CA LYS A 393 14.13 -16.57 -6.29
C LYS A 393 13.97 -16.65 -4.77
N SER A 394 15.05 -16.86 -4.03
CA SER A 394 15.01 -16.98 -2.58
C SER A 394 14.57 -15.67 -1.90
N LEU A 395 14.99 -14.49 -2.42
CA LEU A 395 14.52 -13.19 -1.95
C LEU A 395 13.03 -12.97 -2.25
N ARG A 396 12.54 -13.44 -3.41
CA ARG A 396 11.12 -13.42 -3.74
C ARG A 396 10.32 -14.26 -2.75
N ASP A 397 10.74 -15.53 -2.54
CA ASP A 397 10.06 -16.46 -1.64
C ASP A 397 10.01 -15.89 -0.21
N ALA A 398 11.12 -15.31 0.25
CA ALA A 398 11.20 -14.61 1.55
C ALA A 398 10.26 -13.40 1.61
N TYR A 399 10.25 -12.56 0.57
CA TYR A 399 9.37 -11.39 0.50
C TYR A 399 7.90 -11.81 0.54
N ASP A 400 7.51 -12.80 -0.27
CA ASP A 400 6.14 -13.32 -0.33
C ASP A 400 5.70 -13.90 1.02
N LEU A 401 6.56 -14.68 1.70
CA LEU A 401 6.29 -15.22 3.03
C LEU A 401 6.06 -14.09 4.05
N LEU A 402 6.99 -13.13 4.15
CA LEU A 402 6.90 -12.03 5.10
C LEU A 402 5.68 -11.15 4.82
N ARG A 403 5.36 -10.89 3.56
CA ARG A 403 4.18 -10.13 3.15
C ARG A 403 2.87 -10.88 3.44
N LYS A 404 2.84 -12.20 3.22
CA LYS A 404 1.69 -13.05 3.57
C LYS A 404 1.45 -13.03 5.08
N ILE A 405 2.50 -13.19 5.87
CA ILE A 405 2.42 -13.09 7.34
C ILE A 405 1.91 -11.71 7.78
N GLU A 406 2.46 -10.63 7.22
CA GLU A 406 2.02 -9.25 7.50
C GLU A 406 0.51 -9.08 7.20
N GLY A 407 0.02 -9.62 6.08
CA GLY A 407 -1.39 -9.61 5.72
C GLY A 407 -2.26 -10.34 6.74
N ARG A 408 -1.87 -11.56 7.12
CA ARG A 408 -2.62 -12.37 8.10
C ARG A 408 -2.62 -11.77 9.50
N LEU A 409 -1.50 -11.17 9.93
CA LEU A 409 -1.44 -10.43 11.20
C LEU A 409 -2.43 -9.25 11.22
N ARG A 410 -2.57 -8.54 10.10
CA ARG A 410 -3.54 -7.45 9.98
C ARG A 410 -4.99 -7.92 10.03
N LEU A 411 -5.29 -9.08 9.47
CA LEU A 411 -6.62 -9.68 9.52
C LEU A 411 -6.96 -10.17 10.94
N LEU A 412 -5.99 -10.73 11.67
CA LEU A 412 -6.15 -11.19 13.04
C LEU A 412 -6.29 -10.05 14.06
N ASP A 413 -5.38 -9.10 14.03
CA ASP A 413 -5.38 -7.92 14.91
C ASP A 413 -4.58 -6.79 14.29
N VAL A 414 -5.26 -5.73 13.87
CA VAL A 414 -4.62 -4.54 13.27
C VAL A 414 -3.56 -3.95 14.19
N ARG A 415 -3.70 -4.10 15.53
CA ARG A 415 -2.76 -3.55 16.53
C ARG A 415 -1.43 -4.30 16.56
N LEU A 416 -1.40 -5.58 16.18
CA LEU A 416 -0.15 -6.35 16.06
C LEU A 416 0.79 -5.73 14.99
N GLY A 417 0.20 -5.11 13.99
CA GLY A 417 0.93 -4.36 12.98
C GLY A 417 1.86 -5.24 12.17
N HIS A 418 3.15 -5.21 12.54
CA HIS A 418 4.22 -5.94 11.86
C HIS A 418 5.02 -6.81 12.83
N VAL A 419 4.57 -6.99 14.07
CA VAL A 419 5.28 -7.74 15.12
C VAL A 419 4.83 -9.19 15.09
N PHE A 420 5.79 -10.10 14.94
CA PHE A 420 5.50 -11.54 15.01
C PHE A 420 5.10 -11.91 16.46
N PRO A 421 4.00 -12.62 16.68
CA PRO A 421 3.48 -12.86 18.01
C PRO A 421 4.39 -13.78 18.84
N THR A 422 4.63 -13.40 20.10
CA THR A 422 5.35 -14.21 21.07
C THR A 422 4.43 -15.20 21.80
N GLU A 423 3.13 -14.94 21.83
CA GLU A 423 2.12 -15.77 22.45
C GLU A 423 1.86 -17.04 21.61
N SER A 424 1.95 -18.22 22.25
CA SER A 424 1.78 -19.52 21.56
C SER A 424 0.42 -19.64 20.86
N GLN A 425 -0.67 -19.18 21.51
CA GLN A 425 -2.01 -19.22 20.93
C GLN A 425 -2.11 -18.39 19.65
N LYS A 426 -1.59 -17.17 19.64
CA LYS A 426 -1.59 -16.31 18.43
C LYS A 426 -0.71 -16.87 17.31
N ARG A 427 0.42 -17.50 17.68
CA ARG A 427 1.26 -18.21 16.68
C ARG A 427 0.52 -19.37 16.06
N SER A 428 -0.21 -20.16 16.86
CA SER A 428 -1.03 -21.27 16.35
C SER A 428 -2.14 -20.77 15.42
N GLN A 429 -2.86 -19.71 15.79
CA GLN A 429 -3.86 -19.08 14.92
C GLN A 429 -3.25 -18.61 13.60
N LEU A 430 -2.08 -18.00 13.65
CA LEU A 430 -1.37 -17.55 12.46
C LEU A 430 -0.88 -18.72 11.58
N ALA A 431 -0.41 -19.81 12.20
CA ALA A 431 0.01 -21.03 11.51
C ALA A 431 -1.17 -21.68 10.77
N ASP A 432 -2.33 -21.78 11.42
CA ASP A 432 -3.58 -22.28 10.80
C ASP A 432 -3.97 -21.44 9.57
N LEU A 433 -3.88 -20.09 9.67
CA LEU A 433 -4.15 -19.17 8.57
C LEU A 433 -3.18 -19.30 7.40
N LEU A 434 -1.97 -19.76 7.67
CA LEU A 434 -0.92 -19.94 6.68
C LEU A 434 -0.81 -21.39 6.19
N ASN A 435 -1.72 -22.27 6.65
CA ASN A 435 -1.69 -23.72 6.40
C ASN A 435 -0.33 -24.33 6.79
N ARG A 436 0.20 -23.93 7.97
CA ARG A 436 1.41 -24.50 8.58
C ARG A 436 1.03 -25.51 9.67
N GLU A 437 1.90 -26.47 9.91
CA GLU A 437 1.66 -27.56 10.85
C GLU A 437 1.35 -27.08 12.26
N ASN A 438 2.13 -26.11 12.75
CA ASN A 438 1.94 -25.50 14.08
C ASN A 438 2.71 -24.19 14.20
N GLY A 439 2.45 -23.46 15.31
CA GLY A 439 3.06 -22.15 15.55
C GLY A 439 4.58 -22.14 15.76
N GLU A 440 5.16 -23.24 16.25
CA GLU A 440 6.60 -23.36 16.46
C GLU A 440 7.30 -23.59 15.12
N SER A 441 6.78 -24.48 14.28
CA SER A 441 7.30 -24.68 12.90
C SER A 441 7.27 -23.39 12.09
N LEU A 442 6.19 -22.59 12.22
CA LEU A 442 6.11 -21.29 11.59
C LEU A 442 7.17 -20.32 12.15
N ALA A 443 7.40 -20.33 13.47
CA ALA A 443 8.38 -19.45 14.09
C ALA A 443 9.82 -19.81 13.61
N ASP A 444 10.12 -21.07 13.47
CA ASP A 444 11.42 -21.53 12.93
C ASP A 444 11.59 -21.12 11.46
N GLU A 445 10.55 -21.28 10.63
CA GLU A 445 10.55 -20.84 9.22
C GLU A 445 10.83 -19.34 9.13
N VAL A 446 10.14 -18.52 9.94
CA VAL A 446 10.33 -17.07 9.98
C VAL A 446 11.73 -16.70 10.45
N PHE A 447 12.21 -17.31 11.53
CA PHE A 447 13.55 -17.06 12.06
C PHE A 447 14.65 -17.36 11.04
N GLN A 448 14.58 -18.51 10.37
CA GLN A 448 15.50 -18.89 9.29
C GLN A 448 15.45 -17.88 8.14
N THR A 449 14.24 -17.49 7.73
CA THR A 449 14.03 -16.53 6.63
C THR A 449 14.66 -15.16 6.95
N VAL A 450 14.35 -14.57 8.10
CA VAL A 450 14.89 -13.23 8.44
C VAL A 450 16.40 -13.28 8.66
N THR A 451 16.92 -14.35 9.24
CA THR A 451 18.37 -14.52 9.42
C THR A 451 19.09 -14.60 8.07
N TRP A 452 18.55 -15.36 7.13
CA TRP A 452 19.11 -15.48 5.79
C TRP A 452 19.02 -14.15 5.03
N VAL A 453 17.85 -13.49 5.01
CA VAL A 453 17.68 -12.18 4.36
C VAL A 453 18.68 -11.16 4.90
N ARG A 454 18.88 -11.12 6.22
CA ARG A 454 19.85 -10.22 6.83
C ARG A 454 21.27 -10.50 6.36
N SER A 455 21.66 -11.76 6.29
CA SER A 455 22.98 -12.15 5.81
C SER A 455 23.21 -11.73 4.35
N VAL A 456 22.19 -11.86 3.49
CA VAL A 456 22.24 -11.42 2.09
C VAL A 456 22.35 -9.89 2.01
N PHE A 457 21.55 -9.17 2.80
CA PHE A 457 21.57 -7.72 2.87
C PHE A 457 22.95 -7.18 3.26
N ASP A 458 23.50 -7.63 4.41
CA ASP A 458 24.78 -7.16 4.90
C ASP A 458 25.93 -7.48 3.93
N LYS A 459 25.93 -8.68 3.35
CA LYS A 459 26.92 -9.08 2.35
C LYS A 459 26.84 -8.20 1.10
N THR A 460 25.63 -7.97 0.57
CA THR A 460 25.46 -7.17 -0.65
C THR A 460 25.94 -5.73 -0.44
N PHE A 461 25.60 -5.11 0.71
CA PHE A 461 26.05 -3.76 1.00
C PHE A 461 27.57 -3.68 1.21
N ALA A 462 28.21 -4.68 1.84
CA ALA A 462 29.66 -4.77 1.94
C ALA A 462 30.34 -4.87 0.58
N ASP A 463 29.82 -5.75 -0.31
CA ASP A 463 30.35 -5.93 -1.66
C ASP A 463 30.19 -4.65 -2.52
N LEU A 464 29.06 -3.93 -2.40
CA LEU A 464 28.82 -2.66 -3.08
C LEU A 464 29.79 -1.56 -2.64
N GLN A 465 30.06 -1.45 -1.36
CA GLN A 465 31.02 -0.48 -0.82
C GLN A 465 32.42 -0.76 -1.38
N LEU A 466 32.87 -2.01 -1.38
CA LEU A 466 34.18 -2.41 -1.92
C LEU A 466 34.29 -2.13 -3.44
N SER A 467 33.25 -2.45 -4.20
CA SER A 467 33.28 -2.28 -5.67
C SER A 467 33.34 -0.81 -6.09
N LEU A 468 32.65 0.09 -5.36
CA LEU A 468 32.64 1.51 -5.67
C LEU A 468 33.94 2.22 -5.27
N ILE A 469 34.68 1.71 -4.29
CA ILE A 469 36.05 2.18 -3.97
C ILE A 469 36.98 1.97 -5.19
N HIS A 470 36.94 0.80 -5.80
CA HIS A 470 37.79 0.48 -6.96
C HIS A 470 37.45 1.28 -8.22
N ILE A 471 36.24 1.77 -8.35
CA ILE A 471 35.81 2.63 -9.48
C ILE A 471 36.26 4.08 -9.25
N SER A 472 36.36 4.54 -8.00
CA SER A 472 36.70 5.91 -7.63
C SER A 472 38.21 6.17 -7.52
N GLU A 473 39.05 5.14 -7.38
CA GLU A 473 40.51 5.29 -7.42
C GLU A 473 40.97 5.31 -8.90
N PRO A 474 41.51 6.45 -9.41
CA PRO A 474 42.14 6.44 -10.72
C PRO A 474 43.33 5.46 -10.67
N THR A 475 43.31 4.47 -11.55
CA THR A 475 44.48 3.60 -11.79
C THR A 475 45.72 4.49 -11.92
N ARG A 476 46.62 4.50 -10.90
CA ARG A 476 47.92 5.10 -11.07
C ARG A 476 48.57 4.41 -12.27
N PRO A 477 49.07 5.17 -13.25
CA PRO A 477 49.87 4.57 -14.32
C PRO A 477 51.08 3.86 -13.69
N PRO A 478 51.52 2.73 -14.22
CA PRO A 478 52.73 2.08 -13.76
C PRO A 478 53.92 3.05 -13.91
N GLU A 479 54.68 3.22 -12.85
CA GLU A 479 55.94 3.98 -12.85
C GLU A 479 56.95 3.39 -13.83
#